data_8922fd110c088f76093fdb073e367649
#
_entry.id   8922fd110c088f76093fdb073e367649
#
_cell.length_a   1.000
_cell.length_b   1.000
_cell.length_c   1.000
_cell.angle_alpha   90.00
_cell.angle_beta   90.00
_cell.angle_gamma   90.00
#
_symmetry.space_group_name_H-M   'P 1'
#
loop_
_entity.id
_entity.type
_entity.pdbx_description
1 polymer ?
#
loop_
_entity_poly.entity_id
_entity_poly.type
_entity_poly.pdbx_seq_one_letter_code
_entity_poly.pdbx_strand_id
1 'polypeptide(L)'
;VYGVAYLIQRSIVMATLFMLLACWAYVRGLRTHRPAWLAAALGLFVVAVLSKEHAVTTAALALPLYVFVARPQWKRLALTGLAVAVLLGVAAYVLSLRYGSIIGSMAFDDTSKAYVKQLSALRPDIESDAYLLSIFNQMRLFFGYGLLWAIPNIQWMAIDLRPAFPLTFVSATVIGGAIGYIGLMVLCAWTILKRKDAWGLAALLVLCAQLLFATEFATTWVQDPFVLYRSYLWAPMLAGLLALGLSFFQPKTIYSMGAIIVVVLSALAWERVQSLHDAHSAWSDAADKADLHAPDNAVGRWRPFLNRGAHFLERESADNALRDFDLAVRLGEPMGSAQMNKGVALQMLRRYPEALTAFNAAEALGFTEGGLYYHRAGTQAALRQFPAAFKDYSTALQKPQAEEVRRRIQVERAQVALPAQQYDAAIADLKALLTLQPDNDRLKVGLGM
;
A
#
# COMPACT_ATOMS: atom_id res chain seq x y z
N VAL A 1 -15.75 -4.93 -0.08
CA VAL A 1 -14.94 -6.15 -0.01
C VAL A 1 -13.60 -5.84 0.63
N TYR A 2 -12.71 -4.98 0.04
CA TYR A 2 -11.36 -4.73 0.53
C TYR A 2 -11.28 -4.28 1.99
N GLY A 3 -12.14 -3.37 2.47
CA GLY A 3 -12.15 -2.91 3.86
C GLY A 3 -12.60 -3.95 4.88
N VAL A 4 -13.28 -5.00 4.44
CA VAL A 4 -13.83 -6.07 5.30
C VAL A 4 -13.01 -7.35 5.18
N ALA A 5 -12.70 -7.80 3.95
CA ALA A 5 -11.95 -9.03 3.70
C ALA A 5 -10.46 -8.88 4.06
N TYR A 6 -9.88 -7.69 3.83
CA TYR A 6 -8.51 -7.40 4.21
C TYR A 6 -8.45 -7.00 5.69
N LEU A 7 -8.21 -7.97 6.56
CA LEU A 7 -8.32 -7.86 8.03
C LEU A 7 -7.62 -6.64 8.64
N ILE A 8 -6.45 -6.31 8.15
CA ILE A 8 -5.61 -5.20 8.66
C ILE A 8 -6.26 -3.83 8.46
N GLN A 9 -7.27 -3.74 7.57
CA GLN A 9 -7.95 -2.49 7.24
C GLN A 9 -9.36 -2.35 7.86
N ARG A 10 -9.75 -3.24 8.77
CA ARG A 10 -11.05 -3.15 9.47
C ARG A 10 -11.19 -1.86 10.29
N SER A 11 -10.08 -1.28 10.73
CA SER A 11 -10.05 0.00 11.44
C SER A 11 -10.69 1.14 10.65
N ILE A 12 -10.56 1.17 9.31
CA ILE A 12 -11.18 2.21 8.47
C ILE A 12 -12.71 2.11 8.48
N VAL A 13 -13.26 0.89 8.54
CA VAL A 13 -14.71 0.66 8.62
C VAL A 13 -15.26 1.16 9.95
N MET A 14 -14.55 0.90 11.05
CA MET A 14 -14.90 1.42 12.38
C MET A 14 -14.82 2.94 12.42
N ALA A 15 -13.75 3.53 11.90
CA ALA A 15 -13.60 4.98 11.79
C ALA A 15 -14.74 5.61 10.99
N THR A 16 -15.15 4.98 9.90
CA THR A 16 -16.28 5.44 9.06
C THR A 16 -17.60 5.39 9.83
N LEU A 17 -17.86 4.33 10.59
CA LEU A 17 -19.06 4.23 11.44
C LEU A 17 -19.11 5.37 12.46
N PHE A 18 -18.02 5.58 13.20
CA PHE A 18 -17.98 6.63 14.23
C PHE A 18 -18.01 8.03 13.62
N MET A 19 -17.43 8.23 12.44
CA MET A 19 -17.55 9.47 11.66
C MET A 19 -19.02 9.76 11.30
N LEU A 20 -19.76 8.77 10.79
CA LEU A 20 -21.19 8.93 10.46
C LEU A 20 -22.03 9.23 11.70
N LEU A 21 -21.77 8.54 12.80
CA LEU A 21 -22.44 8.80 14.08
C LEU A 21 -22.11 10.19 14.61
N ALA A 22 -20.85 10.66 14.48
CA ALA A 22 -20.45 12.01 14.85
C ALA A 22 -21.19 13.07 14.03
N CYS A 23 -21.26 12.90 12.70
CA CYS A 23 -22.02 13.79 11.82
C CYS A 23 -23.52 13.79 12.16
N TRP A 24 -24.11 12.63 12.42
CA TRP A 24 -25.51 12.52 12.84
C TRP A 24 -25.79 13.23 14.15
N ALA A 25 -24.94 13.00 15.18
CA ALA A 25 -25.06 13.67 16.48
C ALA A 25 -24.90 15.20 16.33
N TYR A 26 -23.93 15.64 15.49
CA TYR A 26 -23.75 17.06 15.22
C TYR A 26 -24.97 17.71 14.58
N VAL A 27 -25.51 17.11 13.50
CA VAL A 27 -26.74 17.61 12.85
C VAL A 27 -27.93 17.63 13.83
N ARG A 28 -28.06 16.61 14.68
CA ARG A 28 -29.11 16.54 15.68
C ARG A 28 -28.92 17.66 16.73
N GLY A 29 -27.70 17.93 17.16
CA GLY A 29 -27.36 19.03 18.06
C GLY A 29 -27.74 20.40 17.47
N LEU A 30 -27.45 20.62 16.20
CA LEU A 30 -27.80 21.85 15.48
C LEU A 30 -29.32 22.05 15.37
N ARG A 31 -30.09 20.96 15.14
CA ARG A 31 -31.56 21.03 15.01
C ARG A 31 -32.28 21.18 16.34
N THR A 32 -31.78 20.54 17.39
CA THR A 32 -32.44 20.49 18.70
C THR A 32 -31.91 21.55 19.66
N HIS A 33 -30.84 22.26 19.31
CA HIS A 33 -30.12 23.22 20.14
C HIS A 33 -29.68 22.65 21.51
N ARG A 34 -29.46 21.32 21.60
CA ARG A 34 -29.05 20.63 22.81
C ARG A 34 -27.54 20.40 22.82
N PRO A 35 -26.79 21.00 23.78
CA PRO A 35 -25.32 20.88 23.83
C PRO A 35 -24.84 19.43 24.05
N ALA A 36 -25.65 18.58 24.70
CA ALA A 36 -25.33 17.17 24.88
C ALA A 36 -25.05 16.43 23.57
N TRP A 37 -25.79 16.76 22.51
CA TRP A 37 -25.55 16.17 21.20
C TRP A 37 -24.25 16.66 20.54
N LEU A 38 -23.86 17.90 20.80
CA LEU A 38 -22.57 18.44 20.32
C LEU A 38 -21.41 17.80 21.08
N ALA A 39 -21.56 17.57 22.40
CA ALA A 39 -20.59 16.83 23.18
C ALA A 39 -20.47 15.36 22.70
N ALA A 40 -21.59 14.71 22.41
CA ALA A 40 -21.59 13.37 21.85
C ALA A 40 -20.91 13.33 20.48
N ALA A 41 -21.13 14.33 19.61
CA ALA A 41 -20.45 14.44 18.33
C ALA A 41 -18.93 14.53 18.48
N LEU A 42 -18.44 15.33 19.43
CA LEU A 42 -17.01 15.45 19.73
C LEU A 42 -16.43 14.13 20.27
N GLY A 43 -17.13 13.45 21.18
CA GLY A 43 -16.69 12.15 21.69
C GLY A 43 -16.60 11.09 20.59
N LEU A 44 -17.60 11.01 19.72
CA LEU A 44 -17.62 10.09 18.57
C LEU A 44 -16.54 10.43 17.53
N PHE A 45 -16.24 11.72 17.31
CA PHE A 45 -15.12 12.15 16.48
C PHE A 45 -13.78 11.65 17.05
N VAL A 46 -13.56 11.79 18.36
CA VAL A 46 -12.34 11.28 19.00
C VAL A 46 -12.22 9.77 18.82
N VAL A 47 -13.30 9.02 19.02
CA VAL A 47 -13.30 7.55 18.81
C VAL A 47 -13.03 7.21 17.33
N ALA A 48 -13.55 7.99 16.37
CA ALA A 48 -13.25 7.79 14.96
C ALA A 48 -11.76 7.97 14.68
N VAL A 49 -11.12 9.04 15.20
CA VAL A 49 -9.69 9.31 15.02
C VAL A 49 -8.83 8.25 15.71
N LEU A 50 -9.21 7.78 16.89
CA LEU A 50 -8.53 6.69 17.59
C LEU A 50 -8.66 5.35 16.86
N SER A 51 -9.73 5.15 16.10
CA SER A 51 -9.91 3.96 15.26
C SER A 51 -9.02 3.98 14.02
N LYS A 52 -8.90 5.15 13.37
CA LYS A 52 -8.02 5.39 12.22
C LYS A 52 -7.72 6.88 12.08
N GLU A 53 -6.44 7.25 11.99
CA GLU A 53 -5.95 8.64 11.90
C GLU A 53 -6.57 9.44 10.75
N HIS A 54 -6.92 8.78 9.64
CA HIS A 54 -7.58 9.40 8.49
C HIS A 54 -8.92 10.09 8.85
N ALA A 55 -9.60 9.64 9.92
CA ALA A 55 -10.85 10.25 10.36
C ALA A 55 -10.70 11.66 10.94
N VAL A 56 -9.48 12.18 11.09
CA VAL A 56 -9.22 13.57 11.54
C VAL A 56 -9.94 14.60 10.66
N THR A 57 -10.04 14.36 9.36
CA THR A 57 -10.72 15.27 8.42
C THR A 57 -12.24 15.33 8.63
N THR A 58 -12.82 14.44 9.45
CA THR A 58 -14.25 14.53 9.84
C THR A 58 -14.58 15.88 10.49
N ALA A 59 -13.64 16.49 11.21
CA ALA A 59 -13.86 17.82 11.79
C ALA A 59 -14.17 18.90 10.74
N ALA A 60 -13.59 18.79 9.53
CA ALA A 60 -13.85 19.73 8.44
C ALA A 60 -15.32 19.68 7.96
N LEU A 61 -16.01 18.54 8.14
CA LEU A 61 -17.42 18.40 7.77
C LEU A 61 -18.35 19.29 8.60
N ALA A 62 -17.92 19.73 9.78
CA ALA A 62 -18.74 20.58 10.64
C ALA A 62 -19.17 21.87 9.93
N LEU A 63 -18.30 22.47 9.11
CA LEU A 63 -18.62 23.73 8.41
C LEU A 63 -19.72 23.56 7.35
N PRO A 64 -19.60 22.70 6.35
CA PRO A 64 -20.64 22.51 5.34
C PRO A 64 -21.95 22.02 5.94
N LEU A 65 -21.91 21.13 6.94
CA LEU A 65 -23.10 20.68 7.66
C LEU A 65 -23.79 21.83 8.39
N TYR A 66 -23.02 22.71 9.07
CA TYR A 66 -23.57 23.87 9.77
C TYR A 66 -24.24 24.86 8.80
N VAL A 67 -23.56 25.17 7.69
CA VAL A 67 -24.10 26.03 6.65
C VAL A 67 -25.40 25.47 6.07
N PHE A 68 -25.42 24.18 5.74
CA PHE A 68 -26.58 23.54 5.11
C PHE A 68 -27.79 23.45 6.06
N VAL A 69 -27.56 23.10 7.34
CA VAL A 69 -28.63 22.87 8.33
C VAL A 69 -29.15 24.16 8.92
N ALA A 70 -28.27 25.04 9.39
CA ALA A 70 -28.62 26.17 10.25
C ALA A 70 -28.55 27.55 9.58
N ARG A 71 -27.84 27.67 8.43
CA ARG A 71 -27.60 28.97 7.76
C ARG A 71 -27.14 30.07 8.72
N PRO A 72 -26.01 29.88 9.42
CA PRO A 72 -25.57 30.81 10.43
C PRO A 72 -25.23 32.18 9.86
N GLN A 73 -25.33 33.20 10.72
CA GLN A 73 -24.74 34.50 10.43
C GLN A 73 -23.22 34.36 10.28
N TRP A 74 -22.62 35.23 9.45
CA TRP A 74 -21.21 35.12 9.11
C TRP A 74 -20.27 35.11 10.32
N LYS A 75 -20.58 35.86 11.41
CA LYS A 75 -19.80 35.89 12.64
C LYS A 75 -19.78 34.52 13.33
N ARG A 76 -20.91 33.84 13.40
CA ARG A 76 -21.00 32.48 13.97
C ARG A 76 -20.29 31.46 13.08
N LEU A 77 -20.39 31.62 11.75
CA LEU A 77 -19.67 30.77 10.81
C LEU A 77 -18.15 30.92 10.96
N ALA A 78 -17.65 32.15 11.09
CA ALA A 78 -16.24 32.44 11.31
C ALA A 78 -15.73 31.85 12.63
N LEU A 79 -16.52 31.96 13.72
CA LEU A 79 -16.17 31.36 15.01
C LEU A 79 -16.13 29.83 14.94
N THR A 80 -17.09 29.20 14.25
CA THR A 80 -17.09 27.75 14.02
C THR A 80 -15.90 27.36 13.16
N GLY A 81 -15.58 28.13 12.14
CA GLY A 81 -14.40 27.92 11.31
C GLY A 81 -13.09 27.96 12.10
N LEU A 82 -12.97 28.93 13.00
CA LEU A 82 -11.82 29.03 13.91
C LEU A 82 -11.74 27.80 14.83
N ALA A 83 -12.87 27.40 15.44
CA ALA A 83 -12.91 26.22 16.29
C ALA A 83 -12.51 24.93 15.54
N VAL A 84 -12.99 24.75 14.31
CA VAL A 84 -12.60 23.63 13.45
C VAL A 84 -11.11 23.71 13.10
N ALA A 85 -10.59 24.88 12.77
CA ALA A 85 -9.16 25.07 12.46
C ALA A 85 -8.28 24.73 13.66
N VAL A 86 -8.67 25.17 14.87
CA VAL A 86 -7.97 24.80 16.11
C VAL A 86 -8.01 23.29 16.35
N LEU A 87 -9.18 22.65 16.19
CA LEU A 87 -9.33 21.20 16.38
C LEU A 87 -8.48 20.41 15.39
N LEU A 88 -8.48 20.81 14.12
CA LEU A 88 -7.63 20.20 13.09
C LEU A 88 -6.14 20.45 13.37
N GLY A 89 -5.78 21.66 13.81
CA GLY A 89 -4.40 22.00 14.16
C GLY A 89 -3.88 21.17 15.34
N VAL A 90 -4.67 21.02 16.41
CA VAL A 90 -4.33 20.16 17.55
C VAL A 90 -4.20 18.70 17.12
N ALA A 91 -5.16 18.19 16.33
CA ALA A 91 -5.11 16.83 15.83
C ALA A 91 -3.90 16.60 14.92
N ALA A 92 -3.60 17.52 14.00
CA ALA A 92 -2.41 17.48 13.15
C ALA A 92 -1.12 17.50 13.98
N TYR A 93 -1.05 18.33 15.02
CA TYR A 93 0.09 18.37 15.93
C TYR A 93 0.29 17.03 16.65
N VAL A 94 -0.76 16.46 17.23
CA VAL A 94 -0.70 15.15 17.90
C VAL A 94 -0.28 14.05 16.93
N LEU A 95 -0.81 14.05 15.70
CA LEU A 95 -0.42 13.10 14.68
C LEU A 95 1.03 13.31 14.24
N SER A 96 1.52 14.54 14.13
CA SER A 96 2.91 14.83 13.76
C SER A 96 3.92 14.32 14.80
N LEU A 97 3.58 14.28 16.07
CA LEU A 97 4.43 13.69 17.10
C LEU A 97 4.65 12.19 16.89
N ARG A 98 3.68 11.50 16.27
CA ARG A 98 3.75 10.06 16.00
C ARG A 98 4.22 9.72 14.60
N TYR A 99 3.83 10.51 13.62
CA TYR A 99 4.02 10.26 12.18
C TYR A 99 4.79 11.36 11.47
N GLY A 100 5.44 12.26 12.18
CA GLY A 100 6.12 13.43 11.60
C GLY A 100 7.18 13.09 10.56
N SER A 101 7.84 11.95 10.68
CA SER A 101 8.79 11.45 9.69
C SER A 101 8.15 10.97 8.39
N ILE A 102 6.83 10.75 8.37
CA ILE A 102 6.09 10.23 7.21
C ILE A 102 5.37 11.37 6.48
N ILE A 103 4.92 12.42 7.23
CA ILE A 103 4.17 13.54 6.66
C ILE A 103 5.06 14.30 5.67
N GLY A 104 4.62 14.38 4.42
CA GLY A 104 5.37 15.03 3.34
C GLY A 104 6.61 14.26 2.87
N SER A 105 7.01 13.20 3.56
CA SER A 105 8.17 12.40 3.17
C SER A 105 7.88 11.55 1.93
N MET A 106 8.87 11.44 1.05
CA MET A 106 8.84 10.58 -0.12
C MET A 106 9.50 9.22 0.13
N ALA A 107 10.46 9.15 1.03
CA ALA A 107 11.31 7.99 1.27
C ALA A 107 11.45 7.71 2.77
N PHE A 108 10.39 7.21 3.38
CA PHE A 108 10.33 6.93 4.83
C PHE A 108 10.77 5.49 5.18
N ASP A 109 10.85 4.58 4.20
CA ASP A 109 11.34 3.21 4.33
C ASP A 109 12.13 2.78 3.08
N ASP A 110 12.75 1.61 3.13
CA ASP A 110 13.58 1.12 2.02
C ASP A 110 12.78 0.83 0.76
N THR A 111 11.52 0.41 0.91
CA THR A 111 10.61 0.19 -0.22
C THR A 111 10.28 1.53 -0.91
N SER A 112 9.95 2.56 -0.13
CA SER A 112 9.72 3.91 -0.66
C SER A 112 10.95 4.45 -1.40
N LYS A 113 12.16 4.25 -0.85
CA LYS A 113 13.41 4.62 -1.51
C LYS A 113 13.58 3.97 -2.89
N ALA A 114 13.12 2.72 -3.04
CA ALA A 114 13.17 2.02 -4.31
C ALA A 114 12.33 2.71 -5.39
N TYR A 115 11.11 3.13 -5.05
CA TYR A 115 10.25 3.86 -5.98
C TYR A 115 10.80 5.25 -6.30
N VAL A 116 11.34 5.94 -5.30
CA VAL A 116 12.02 7.22 -5.50
C VAL A 116 13.19 7.06 -6.46
N LYS A 117 14.03 6.04 -6.29
CA LYS A 117 15.15 5.74 -7.18
C LYS A 117 14.70 5.54 -8.64
N GLN A 118 13.57 4.85 -8.87
CA GLN A 118 13.00 4.71 -10.22
C GLN A 118 12.55 6.06 -10.80
N LEU A 119 11.88 6.90 -10.00
CA LEU A 119 11.46 8.24 -10.44
C LEU A 119 12.64 9.16 -10.70
N SER A 120 13.66 9.13 -9.84
CA SER A 120 14.88 9.96 -9.98
C SER A 120 15.70 9.58 -11.21
N ALA A 121 15.61 8.33 -11.68
CA ALA A 121 16.18 7.93 -12.97
C ALA A 121 15.49 8.60 -14.17
N LEU A 122 14.21 8.94 -14.05
CA LEU A 122 13.43 9.64 -15.09
C LEU A 122 13.54 11.16 -14.98
N ARG A 123 13.63 11.68 -13.75
CA ARG A 123 13.80 13.09 -13.42
C ARG A 123 14.67 13.23 -12.17
N PRO A 124 15.95 13.59 -12.28
CA PRO A 124 16.90 13.62 -11.16
C PRO A 124 16.49 14.49 -9.97
N ASP A 125 15.82 15.62 -10.22
CA ASP A 125 15.36 16.60 -9.23
C ASP A 125 13.91 16.38 -8.75
N ILE A 126 13.30 15.20 -9.02
CA ILE A 126 11.90 14.91 -8.70
C ILE A 126 11.59 15.06 -7.21
N GLU A 127 12.57 14.79 -6.33
CA GLU A 127 12.37 14.80 -4.88
C GLU A 127 11.90 16.17 -4.36
N SER A 128 12.41 17.26 -4.94
CA SER A 128 12.01 18.62 -4.54
C SER A 128 10.54 18.94 -4.80
N ASP A 129 9.97 18.34 -5.83
CA ASP A 129 8.60 18.59 -6.29
C ASP A 129 7.62 17.48 -5.93
N ALA A 130 8.12 16.33 -5.48
CA ALA A 130 7.35 15.10 -5.36
C ALA A 130 6.11 15.24 -4.47
N TYR A 131 6.21 15.97 -3.37
CA TYR A 131 5.07 16.17 -2.48
C TYR A 131 3.94 16.97 -3.15
N LEU A 132 4.27 18.08 -3.81
CA LEU A 132 3.27 18.85 -4.54
C LEU A 132 2.71 18.08 -5.73
N LEU A 133 3.57 17.38 -6.49
CA LEU A 133 3.14 16.51 -7.59
C LEU A 133 2.21 15.39 -7.09
N SER A 134 2.48 14.83 -5.91
CA SER A 134 1.60 13.84 -5.28
C SER A 134 0.22 14.43 -4.97
N ILE A 135 0.14 15.63 -4.40
CA ILE A 135 -1.14 16.32 -4.12
C ILE A 135 -1.94 16.49 -5.42
N PHE A 136 -1.32 17.02 -6.48
CA PHE A 136 -1.99 17.19 -7.77
C PHE A 136 -2.41 15.85 -8.38
N ASN A 137 -1.58 14.82 -8.24
CA ASN A 137 -1.93 13.47 -8.68
C ASN A 137 -3.14 12.92 -7.92
N GLN A 138 -3.19 13.10 -6.60
CA GLN A 138 -4.33 12.66 -5.80
C GLN A 138 -5.61 13.42 -6.16
N MET A 139 -5.55 14.74 -6.48
CA MET A 139 -6.71 15.48 -6.99
C MET A 139 -7.27 14.84 -8.27
N ARG A 140 -6.41 14.38 -9.17
CA ARG A 140 -6.80 13.63 -10.37
C ARG A 140 -7.40 12.27 -10.02
N LEU A 141 -6.73 11.52 -9.12
CA LEU A 141 -7.13 10.17 -8.72
C LEU A 141 -8.46 10.15 -7.96
N PHE A 142 -8.86 11.25 -7.32
CA PHE A 142 -10.19 11.40 -6.72
C PHE A 142 -11.31 11.04 -7.70
N PHE A 143 -11.21 11.51 -8.95
CA PHE A 143 -12.18 11.16 -9.99
C PHE A 143 -12.09 9.69 -10.41
N GLY A 144 -10.91 9.09 -10.37
CA GLY A 144 -10.71 7.65 -10.60
C GLY A 144 -11.42 6.80 -9.54
N TYR A 145 -11.31 7.17 -8.27
CA TYR A 145 -12.08 6.53 -7.20
C TYR A 145 -13.59 6.69 -7.41
N GLY A 146 -14.05 7.91 -7.73
CA GLY A 146 -15.47 8.17 -8.01
C GLY A 146 -16.00 7.31 -9.16
N LEU A 147 -15.21 7.15 -10.22
CA LEU A 147 -15.56 6.30 -11.36
C LEU A 147 -15.69 4.83 -10.95
N LEU A 148 -14.77 4.30 -10.15
CA LEU A 148 -14.82 2.92 -9.66
C LEU A 148 -16.03 2.64 -8.75
N TRP A 149 -16.48 3.63 -7.99
CA TRP A 149 -17.69 3.50 -7.18
C TRP A 149 -18.96 3.58 -8.04
N ALA A 150 -18.94 4.37 -9.12
CA ALA A 150 -20.10 4.48 -10.05
C ALA A 150 -20.17 3.26 -10.98
N ILE A 151 -19.03 2.76 -11.44
CA ILE A 151 -18.91 1.63 -12.36
C ILE A 151 -17.93 0.63 -11.72
N PRO A 152 -18.45 -0.36 -10.95
CA PRO A 152 -17.61 -1.33 -10.24
C PRO A 152 -17.00 -2.37 -11.19
N ASN A 153 -16.06 -1.94 -12.03
CA ASN A 153 -15.35 -2.80 -12.95
C ASN A 153 -14.21 -3.52 -12.21
N ILE A 154 -14.35 -4.84 -12.06
CA ILE A 154 -13.35 -5.68 -11.37
C ILE A 154 -11.98 -5.69 -12.05
N GLN A 155 -11.91 -5.41 -13.36
CA GLN A 155 -10.63 -5.30 -14.09
C GLN A 155 -9.80 -4.08 -13.66
N TRP A 156 -10.45 -3.06 -13.09
CA TRP A 156 -9.78 -1.87 -12.54
C TRP A 156 -9.54 -1.98 -11.03
N MET A 157 -9.75 -3.15 -10.46
CA MET A 157 -9.63 -3.40 -9.03
C MET A 157 -8.60 -4.49 -8.78
N ALA A 158 -7.46 -4.12 -8.17
CA ALA A 158 -6.45 -5.04 -7.67
C ALA A 158 -5.91 -4.52 -6.33
N ILE A 159 -5.16 -5.34 -5.62
CA ILE A 159 -4.49 -4.90 -4.38
C ILE A 159 -3.33 -3.95 -4.65
N ASP A 160 -2.79 -3.97 -5.87
CA ASP A 160 -1.65 -3.15 -6.30
C ASP A 160 -1.95 -2.49 -7.64
N LEU A 161 -2.39 -1.24 -7.60
CA LEU A 161 -2.71 -0.43 -8.78
C LEU A 161 -1.65 0.65 -8.94
N ARG A 162 -1.04 0.72 -10.13
CA ARG A 162 0.12 1.57 -10.45
C ARG A 162 -0.18 2.62 -11.51
N PRO A 163 -1.01 3.64 -11.21
CA PRO A 163 -1.17 4.77 -12.12
C PRO A 163 0.16 5.53 -12.25
N ALA A 164 0.41 6.09 -13.43
CA ALA A 164 1.59 6.89 -13.69
C ALA A 164 1.69 8.07 -12.72
N PHE A 165 2.83 8.23 -12.06
CA PHE A 165 3.13 9.37 -11.20
C PHE A 165 3.56 10.57 -12.06
N PRO A 166 3.01 11.76 -11.86
CA PRO A 166 3.34 12.90 -12.69
C PRO A 166 4.81 13.32 -12.50
N LEU A 167 5.51 13.57 -13.62
CA LEU A 167 6.88 14.07 -13.59
C LEU A 167 6.94 15.60 -13.69
N THR A 168 5.82 16.28 -14.02
CA THR A 168 5.76 17.72 -14.23
C THR A 168 4.37 18.26 -13.87
N PHE A 169 4.33 19.53 -13.46
CA PHE A 169 3.07 20.24 -13.19
C PHE A 169 2.30 20.62 -14.47
N VAL A 170 2.99 20.64 -15.63
CA VAL A 170 2.47 21.18 -16.89
C VAL A 170 1.86 20.08 -17.78
N SER A 171 1.36 18.99 -17.19
CA SER A 171 0.63 17.99 -17.96
C SER A 171 -0.88 18.28 -17.95
N ALA A 172 -1.57 18.03 -19.07
CA ALA A 172 -3.02 18.25 -19.18
C ALA A 172 -3.81 17.46 -18.12
N THR A 173 -3.35 16.26 -17.78
CA THR A 173 -3.99 15.40 -16.78
C THR A 173 -3.85 15.94 -15.36
N VAL A 174 -2.69 16.50 -15.03
CA VAL A 174 -2.40 17.11 -13.72
C VAL A 174 -3.20 18.40 -13.55
N ILE A 175 -3.10 19.30 -14.54
CA ILE A 175 -3.83 20.58 -14.54
C ILE A 175 -5.34 20.32 -14.54
N GLY A 176 -5.83 19.46 -15.41
CA GLY A 176 -7.25 19.11 -15.49
C GLY A 176 -7.80 18.50 -14.20
N GLY A 177 -7.00 17.61 -13.55
CA GLY A 177 -7.34 17.04 -12.25
C GLY A 177 -7.46 18.09 -11.15
N ALA A 178 -6.50 19.01 -11.07
CA ALA A 178 -6.50 20.09 -10.08
C ALA A 178 -7.65 21.09 -10.30
N ILE A 179 -7.83 21.57 -11.53
CA ILE A 179 -8.94 22.47 -11.87
C ILE A 179 -10.28 21.80 -11.60
N GLY A 180 -10.43 20.53 -12.00
CA GLY A 180 -11.65 19.76 -11.75
C GLY A 180 -11.95 19.62 -10.26
N TYR A 181 -10.96 19.23 -9.45
CA TYR A 181 -11.13 19.04 -8.01
C TYR A 181 -11.47 20.36 -7.29
N ILE A 182 -10.70 21.42 -7.53
CA ILE A 182 -10.91 22.73 -6.90
C ILE A 182 -12.21 23.36 -7.43
N GLY A 183 -12.45 23.30 -8.74
CA GLY A 183 -13.66 23.85 -9.35
C GLY A 183 -14.92 23.16 -8.82
N LEU A 184 -14.90 21.82 -8.67
CA LEU A 184 -16.00 21.06 -8.06
C LEU A 184 -16.22 21.45 -6.60
N MET A 185 -15.14 21.66 -5.83
CA MET A 185 -15.22 22.11 -4.44
C MET A 185 -15.90 23.49 -4.33
N VAL A 186 -15.46 24.44 -5.15
CA VAL A 186 -16.04 25.80 -5.19
C VAL A 186 -17.51 25.75 -5.63
N LEU A 187 -17.82 24.98 -6.66
CA LEU A 187 -19.20 24.81 -7.14
C LEU A 187 -20.11 24.23 -6.06
N CYS A 188 -19.65 23.17 -5.36
CA CYS A 188 -20.41 22.55 -4.27
C CYS A 188 -20.61 23.53 -3.11
N ALA A 189 -19.57 24.26 -2.68
CA ALA A 189 -19.67 25.27 -1.64
C ALA A 189 -20.66 26.37 -2.01
N TRP A 190 -20.59 26.89 -3.22
CA TRP A 190 -21.53 27.89 -3.75
C TRP A 190 -22.97 27.35 -3.77
N THR A 191 -23.17 26.11 -4.23
CA THR A 191 -24.51 25.49 -4.31
C THR A 191 -25.11 25.33 -2.91
N ILE A 192 -24.35 24.90 -1.92
CA ILE A 192 -24.80 24.74 -0.52
C ILE A 192 -25.24 26.10 0.06
N LEU A 193 -24.54 27.18 -0.26
CA LEU A 193 -24.89 28.53 0.18
C LEU A 193 -26.21 29.02 -0.42
N LYS A 194 -26.55 28.62 -1.65
CA LYS A 194 -27.71 29.10 -2.41
C LYS A 194 -28.95 28.19 -2.27
N ARG A 195 -28.76 26.86 -2.14
CA ARG A 195 -29.84 25.86 -2.25
C ARG A 195 -29.96 25.01 -0.97
N LYS A 196 -31.22 24.60 -0.67
CA LYS A 196 -31.55 23.64 0.43
C LYS A 196 -32.30 22.42 -0.08
N ASP A 197 -32.46 22.30 -1.36
CA ASP A 197 -33.15 21.22 -2.05
C ASP A 197 -32.23 20.01 -2.29
N ALA A 198 -32.69 19.08 -3.11
CA ALA A 198 -31.95 17.88 -3.49
C ALA A 198 -30.57 18.21 -4.10
N TRP A 199 -30.45 19.29 -4.88
CA TRP A 199 -29.17 19.72 -5.44
C TRP A 199 -28.21 20.24 -4.38
N GLY A 200 -28.72 21.00 -3.40
CA GLY A 200 -27.94 21.45 -2.26
C GLY A 200 -27.44 20.26 -1.40
N LEU A 201 -28.28 19.24 -1.23
CA LEU A 201 -27.88 18.01 -0.53
C LEU A 201 -26.86 17.21 -1.34
N ALA A 202 -27.00 17.08 -2.65
CA ALA A 202 -26.01 16.45 -3.51
C ALA A 202 -24.65 17.16 -3.43
N ALA A 203 -24.66 18.50 -3.53
CA ALA A 203 -23.45 19.31 -3.38
C ALA A 203 -22.78 19.13 -2.00
N LEU A 204 -23.58 19.01 -0.92
CA LEU A 204 -23.07 18.74 0.43
C LEU A 204 -22.37 17.39 0.47
N LEU A 205 -22.97 16.34 -0.05
CA LEU A 205 -22.38 14.99 -0.05
C LEU A 205 -21.07 14.95 -0.85
N VAL A 206 -21.02 15.58 -2.02
CA VAL A 206 -19.79 15.68 -2.83
C VAL A 206 -18.71 16.46 -2.10
N LEU A 207 -19.04 17.62 -1.51
CA LEU A 207 -18.08 18.41 -0.73
C LEU A 207 -17.55 17.64 0.49
N CYS A 208 -18.44 16.92 1.20
CA CYS A 208 -18.01 16.05 2.30
C CYS A 208 -17.05 14.96 1.82
N ALA A 209 -17.30 14.33 0.68
CA ALA A 209 -16.38 13.35 0.10
C ALA A 209 -15.00 13.97 -0.20
N GLN A 210 -14.96 15.17 -0.80
CA GLN A 210 -13.71 15.87 -1.08
C GLN A 210 -12.94 16.24 0.20
N LEU A 211 -13.62 16.73 1.24
CA LEU A 211 -12.98 17.07 2.52
C LEU A 211 -12.43 15.84 3.23
N LEU A 212 -13.12 14.72 3.19
CA LEU A 212 -12.62 13.45 3.74
C LEU A 212 -11.45 12.90 2.92
N PHE A 213 -11.45 13.09 1.60
CA PHE A 213 -10.35 12.71 0.71
C PHE A 213 -9.08 13.51 0.96
N ALA A 214 -9.15 14.68 1.57
CA ALA A 214 -7.98 15.54 1.82
C ALA A 214 -6.88 14.87 2.68
N THR A 215 -7.16 13.76 3.36
CA THR A 215 -6.14 12.92 4.02
C THR A 215 -5.09 12.38 3.05
N GLU A 216 -5.46 12.20 1.76
CA GLU A 216 -4.53 11.75 0.73
C GLU A 216 -3.49 12.82 0.35
N PHE A 217 -3.65 14.05 0.82
CA PHE A 217 -2.68 15.13 0.63
C PHE A 217 -1.63 15.20 1.75
N ALA A 218 -1.74 14.37 2.79
CA ALA A 218 -0.84 14.43 3.94
C ALA A 218 0.57 13.91 3.68
N THR A 219 0.74 13.03 2.69
CA THR A 219 2.04 12.40 2.38
C THR A 219 2.27 12.27 0.88
N THR A 220 3.50 11.90 0.50
CA THR A 220 3.87 11.67 -0.90
C THR A 220 3.58 10.23 -1.28
N TRP A 221 2.50 10.02 -2.04
CA TRP A 221 2.05 8.68 -2.45
C TRP A 221 2.74 8.22 -3.74
N VAL A 222 3.96 7.70 -3.61
CA VAL A 222 4.68 7.02 -4.70
C VAL A 222 4.55 5.51 -4.56
N GLN A 223 4.71 5.01 -3.33
CA GLN A 223 4.66 3.58 -3.04
C GLN A 223 3.27 2.97 -3.30
N ASP A 224 2.23 3.62 -2.83
CA ASP A 224 0.83 3.15 -2.97
C ASP A 224 -0.06 4.32 -3.46
N PRO A 225 0.06 4.72 -4.73
CA PRO A 225 -0.57 5.94 -5.24
C PRO A 225 -2.10 5.83 -5.31
N PHE A 226 -2.65 4.61 -5.49
CA PHE A 226 -4.08 4.38 -5.63
C PHE A 226 -4.49 3.11 -4.88
N VAL A 227 -5.15 3.27 -3.74
CA VAL A 227 -5.47 2.18 -2.82
C VAL A 227 -6.95 2.17 -2.45
N LEU A 228 -7.69 1.18 -2.94
CA LEU A 228 -9.16 1.15 -2.90
C LEU A 228 -9.75 1.21 -1.49
N TYR A 229 -9.14 0.58 -0.49
CA TYR A 229 -9.68 0.59 0.88
C TYR A 229 -9.67 1.98 1.53
N ARG A 230 -8.82 2.91 1.10
CA ARG A 230 -8.81 4.28 1.62
C ARG A 230 -10.10 5.02 1.30
N SER A 231 -10.77 4.66 0.21
CA SER A 231 -12.04 5.26 -0.20
C SER A 231 -13.21 4.97 0.75
N TYR A 232 -13.09 3.99 1.65
CA TYR A 232 -14.18 3.62 2.57
C TYR A 232 -14.62 4.77 3.50
N LEU A 233 -13.70 5.67 3.87
CA LEU A 233 -14.05 6.80 4.76
C LEU A 233 -15.09 7.73 4.13
N TRP A 234 -15.01 7.97 2.81
CA TRP A 234 -15.92 8.89 2.09
C TRP A 234 -16.93 8.18 1.18
N ALA A 235 -16.83 6.86 1.02
CA ALA A 235 -17.79 6.05 0.26
C ALA A 235 -19.26 6.23 0.71
N PRO A 236 -19.61 6.41 2.00
CA PRO A 236 -20.98 6.67 2.42
C PRO A 236 -21.62 7.90 1.77
N MET A 237 -20.81 8.89 1.38
CA MET A 237 -21.31 10.09 0.68
C MET A 237 -21.84 9.72 -0.71
N LEU A 238 -21.19 8.78 -1.39
CA LEU A 238 -21.64 8.27 -2.69
C LEU A 238 -22.90 7.41 -2.54
N ALA A 239 -23.01 6.61 -1.47
CA ALA A 239 -24.24 5.91 -1.15
C ALA A 239 -25.40 6.89 -0.90
N GLY A 240 -25.13 8.01 -0.24
CA GLY A 240 -26.09 9.10 -0.06
C GLY A 240 -26.53 9.72 -1.39
N LEU A 241 -25.60 9.95 -2.32
CA LEU A 241 -25.92 10.42 -3.68
C LEU A 241 -26.79 9.43 -4.46
N LEU A 242 -26.48 8.13 -4.36
CA LEU A 242 -27.29 7.08 -4.97
C LEU A 242 -28.71 7.08 -4.39
N ALA A 243 -28.85 7.12 -3.06
CA ALA A 243 -30.16 7.19 -2.40
C ALA A 243 -30.94 8.42 -2.82
N LEU A 244 -30.28 9.58 -2.95
CA LEU A 244 -30.90 10.81 -3.44
C LEU A 244 -31.36 10.65 -4.91
N GLY A 245 -30.53 10.08 -5.78
CA GLY A 245 -30.90 9.80 -7.17
C GLY A 245 -32.10 8.84 -7.26
N LEU A 246 -32.10 7.78 -6.46
CA LEU A 246 -33.21 6.82 -6.41
C LEU A 246 -34.51 7.44 -5.91
N SER A 247 -34.46 8.49 -5.09
CA SER A 247 -35.66 9.15 -4.57
C SER A 247 -36.56 9.77 -5.64
N PHE A 248 -36.06 9.96 -6.87
CA PHE A 248 -36.83 10.45 -8.02
C PHE A 248 -37.63 9.35 -8.74
N PHE A 249 -37.43 8.07 -8.40
CA PHE A 249 -38.08 6.95 -9.03
C PHE A 249 -39.22 6.40 -8.18
N GLN A 250 -40.17 5.70 -8.82
CA GLN A 250 -41.26 5.02 -8.12
C GLN A 250 -40.70 3.81 -7.32
N PRO A 251 -41.26 3.49 -6.15
CA PRO A 251 -40.83 2.36 -5.33
C PRO A 251 -40.71 1.02 -6.07
N LYS A 252 -41.67 0.72 -6.96
CA LYS A 252 -41.64 -0.51 -7.77
C LYS A 252 -40.39 -0.59 -8.65
N THR A 253 -40.04 0.52 -9.29
CA THR A 253 -38.85 0.62 -10.13
C THR A 253 -37.59 0.46 -9.28
N ILE A 254 -37.54 1.08 -8.09
CA ILE A 254 -36.39 0.97 -7.15
C ILE A 254 -36.17 -0.48 -6.72
N TYR A 255 -37.25 -1.20 -6.34
CA TYR A 255 -37.14 -2.60 -5.92
C TYR A 255 -36.69 -3.51 -7.06
N SER A 256 -37.26 -3.34 -8.28
CA SER A 256 -36.85 -4.14 -9.43
C SER A 256 -35.41 -3.92 -9.85
N MET A 257 -35.00 -2.66 -9.98
CA MET A 257 -33.60 -2.30 -10.31
C MET A 257 -32.66 -2.70 -9.18
N GLY A 258 -33.06 -2.46 -7.94
CA GLY A 258 -32.25 -2.79 -6.76
C GLY A 258 -31.97 -4.29 -6.66
N ALA A 259 -32.95 -5.13 -6.94
CA ALA A 259 -32.76 -6.58 -6.97
C ALA A 259 -31.73 -7.01 -8.03
N ILE A 260 -31.79 -6.44 -9.23
CA ILE A 260 -30.81 -6.71 -10.31
C ILE A 260 -29.42 -6.24 -9.88
N ILE A 261 -29.31 -5.02 -9.35
CA ILE A 261 -28.04 -4.44 -8.89
C ILE A 261 -27.43 -5.30 -7.78
N VAL A 262 -28.23 -5.75 -6.80
CA VAL A 262 -27.75 -6.61 -5.72
C VAL A 262 -27.21 -7.93 -6.26
N VAL A 263 -27.89 -8.57 -7.21
CA VAL A 263 -27.39 -9.82 -7.83
C VAL A 263 -26.06 -9.59 -8.53
N VAL A 264 -25.96 -8.54 -9.37
CA VAL A 264 -24.74 -8.21 -10.10
C VAL A 264 -23.60 -7.88 -9.13
N LEU A 265 -23.84 -6.99 -8.16
CA LEU A 265 -22.82 -6.61 -7.19
C LEU A 265 -22.39 -7.78 -6.29
N SER A 266 -23.32 -8.73 -5.98
CA SER A 266 -22.97 -9.93 -5.22
C SER A 266 -22.03 -10.84 -6.01
N ALA A 267 -22.25 -11.02 -7.31
CA ALA A 267 -21.37 -11.79 -8.18
C ALA A 267 -19.96 -11.15 -8.28
N LEU A 268 -19.92 -9.83 -8.49
CA LEU A 268 -18.65 -9.07 -8.52
C LEU A 268 -17.93 -9.10 -7.16
N ALA A 269 -18.68 -9.00 -6.06
CA ALA A 269 -18.12 -9.08 -4.71
C ALA A 269 -17.57 -10.48 -4.42
N TRP A 270 -18.26 -11.54 -4.87
CA TRP A 270 -17.80 -12.91 -4.74
C TRP A 270 -16.47 -13.13 -5.43
N GLU A 271 -16.34 -12.67 -6.68
CA GLU A 271 -15.08 -12.73 -7.43
C GLU A 271 -13.94 -12.00 -6.68
N ARG A 272 -14.22 -10.80 -6.12
CA ARG A 272 -13.24 -10.06 -5.33
C ARG A 272 -12.87 -10.73 -4.00
N VAL A 273 -13.78 -11.48 -3.38
CA VAL A 273 -13.46 -12.28 -2.20
C VAL A 273 -12.55 -13.44 -2.56
N GLN A 274 -12.82 -14.11 -3.69
CA GLN A 274 -11.98 -15.23 -4.16
C GLN A 274 -10.55 -14.74 -4.49
N SER A 275 -10.40 -13.59 -5.14
CA SER A 275 -9.08 -13.01 -5.43
C SER A 275 -8.28 -12.63 -4.19
N LEU A 276 -8.91 -12.52 -3.01
CA LEU A 276 -8.26 -12.21 -1.73
C LEU A 276 -8.21 -13.42 -0.78
N HIS A 277 -8.49 -14.61 -1.27
CA HIS A 277 -8.56 -15.83 -0.45
C HIS A 277 -7.22 -16.15 0.21
N ASP A 278 -6.13 -16.05 -0.55
CA ASP A 278 -4.76 -16.20 -0.07
C ASP A 278 -3.81 -15.20 -0.76
N ALA A 279 -2.58 -15.12 -0.28
CA ALA A 279 -1.58 -14.20 -0.81
C ALA A 279 -1.23 -14.50 -2.28
N HIS A 280 -1.17 -15.77 -2.67
CA HIS A 280 -0.92 -16.15 -4.07
C HIS A 280 -2.03 -15.68 -5.00
N SER A 281 -3.29 -15.90 -4.63
CA SER A 281 -4.46 -15.45 -5.41
C SER A 281 -4.48 -13.93 -5.53
N ALA A 282 -4.19 -13.21 -4.45
CA ALA A 282 -4.15 -11.75 -4.44
C ALA A 282 -3.06 -11.17 -5.33
N TRP A 283 -1.85 -11.75 -5.31
CA TRP A 283 -0.75 -11.30 -6.17
C TRP A 283 -0.92 -11.76 -7.61
N SER A 284 -1.59 -12.92 -7.86
CA SER A 284 -1.95 -13.35 -9.20
C SER A 284 -2.95 -12.39 -9.85
N ASP A 285 -4.02 -12.02 -9.12
CA ASP A 285 -4.98 -11.01 -9.56
C ASP A 285 -4.30 -9.66 -9.88
N ALA A 286 -3.36 -9.23 -9.05
CA ALA A 286 -2.63 -7.99 -9.28
C ALA A 286 -1.68 -8.07 -10.49
N ALA A 287 -1.00 -9.21 -10.67
CA ALA A 287 -0.10 -9.44 -11.80
C ALA A 287 -0.85 -9.53 -13.14
N ASP A 288 -2.00 -10.21 -13.15
CA ASP A 288 -2.83 -10.38 -14.35
C ASP A 288 -3.49 -9.06 -14.80
N LYS A 289 -3.67 -8.11 -13.87
CA LYS A 289 -4.21 -6.77 -14.12
C LYS A 289 -3.16 -5.68 -14.28
N ALA A 290 -1.88 -6.02 -14.14
CA ALA A 290 -0.80 -5.05 -14.30
C ALA A 290 -0.71 -4.59 -15.76
N ASP A 291 -0.77 -3.28 -16.00
CA ASP A 291 -0.56 -2.71 -17.33
C ASP A 291 0.93 -2.71 -17.68
N LEU A 292 1.35 -3.69 -18.48
CA LEU A 292 2.73 -3.82 -18.95
C LEU A 292 3.14 -2.73 -19.94
N HIS A 293 2.17 -2.06 -20.57
CA HIS A 293 2.39 -0.98 -21.55
C HIS A 293 2.32 0.42 -20.92
N ALA A 294 2.02 0.49 -19.62
CA ALA A 294 2.03 1.78 -18.92
C ALA A 294 3.41 2.45 -19.01
N PRO A 295 3.48 3.79 -19.00
CA PRO A 295 4.74 4.53 -19.11
C PRO A 295 5.64 4.28 -17.90
N ASP A 296 6.94 4.53 -18.04
CA ASP A 296 7.96 4.21 -17.03
C ASP A 296 7.76 4.92 -15.68
N ASN A 297 7.07 6.06 -15.68
CA ASN A 297 6.67 6.76 -14.45
C ASN A 297 5.48 6.09 -13.69
N ALA A 298 4.92 5.00 -14.22
CA ALA A 298 4.09 4.07 -13.46
C ALA A 298 4.99 3.12 -12.65
N VAL A 299 5.72 3.67 -11.68
CA VAL A 299 6.74 2.94 -10.92
C VAL A 299 6.16 1.84 -10.06
N GLY A 300 6.94 0.80 -9.81
CA GLY A 300 6.53 -0.31 -8.95
C GLY A 300 5.72 -1.40 -9.65
N ARG A 301 5.53 -1.36 -10.98
CA ARG A 301 4.83 -2.42 -11.74
C ARG A 301 5.45 -3.81 -11.62
N TRP A 302 6.70 -3.88 -11.17
CA TRP A 302 7.42 -5.13 -10.89
C TRP A 302 6.90 -5.88 -9.65
N ARG A 303 6.26 -5.16 -8.70
CA ARG A 303 5.89 -5.69 -7.38
C ARG A 303 4.94 -6.90 -7.42
N PRO A 304 3.87 -6.91 -8.21
CA PRO A 304 2.99 -8.09 -8.31
C PRO A 304 3.74 -9.34 -8.77
N PHE A 305 4.63 -9.21 -9.73
CA PHE A 305 5.42 -10.32 -10.27
C PHE A 305 6.47 -10.80 -9.27
N LEU A 306 7.14 -9.89 -8.57
CA LEU A 306 8.08 -10.27 -7.50
C LEU A 306 7.38 -11.09 -6.42
N ASN A 307 6.21 -10.65 -5.95
CA ASN A 307 5.49 -11.34 -4.89
C ASN A 307 4.84 -12.65 -5.39
N ARG A 308 4.24 -12.71 -6.58
CA ARG A 308 3.71 -13.95 -7.14
C ARG A 308 4.82 -14.96 -7.39
N GLY A 309 5.94 -14.52 -7.92
CA GLY A 309 7.14 -15.35 -8.12
C GLY A 309 7.65 -15.96 -6.83
N ALA A 310 7.67 -15.21 -5.72
CA ALA A 310 8.04 -15.74 -4.41
C ALA A 310 7.09 -16.86 -3.96
N HIS A 311 5.78 -16.71 -4.15
CA HIS A 311 4.83 -17.79 -3.87
C HIS A 311 4.96 -19.01 -4.79
N PHE A 312 5.41 -18.82 -6.03
CA PHE A 312 5.76 -19.96 -6.89
C PHE A 312 6.99 -20.72 -6.36
N LEU A 313 8.00 -20.01 -5.81
CA LEU A 313 9.14 -20.68 -5.15
C LEU A 313 8.71 -21.50 -3.94
N GLU A 314 7.85 -20.97 -3.07
CA GLU A 314 7.29 -21.67 -1.91
C GLU A 314 6.55 -22.96 -2.31
N ARG A 315 5.98 -22.98 -3.52
CA ARG A 315 5.28 -24.14 -4.11
C ARG A 315 6.17 -25.00 -5.03
N GLU A 316 7.48 -24.80 -4.96
CA GLU A 316 8.48 -25.50 -5.76
C GLU A 316 8.28 -25.37 -7.29
N SER A 317 7.55 -24.36 -7.75
CA SER A 317 7.26 -24.09 -9.16
C SER A 317 8.31 -23.14 -9.76
N ALA A 318 9.55 -23.60 -9.88
CA ALA A 318 10.70 -22.77 -10.22
C ALA A 318 10.61 -22.13 -11.62
N ASP A 319 10.02 -22.80 -12.61
CA ASP A 319 9.84 -22.25 -13.97
C ASP A 319 8.86 -21.08 -13.99
N ASN A 320 7.76 -21.15 -13.25
CA ASN A 320 6.81 -20.05 -13.13
C ASN A 320 7.42 -18.89 -12.33
N ALA A 321 8.12 -19.19 -11.24
CA ALA A 321 8.86 -18.21 -10.46
C ALA A 321 9.88 -17.46 -11.34
N LEU A 322 10.65 -18.18 -12.13
CA LEU A 322 11.66 -17.61 -13.04
C LEU A 322 11.05 -16.63 -14.04
N ARG A 323 9.90 -16.99 -14.66
CA ARG A 323 9.19 -16.07 -15.59
C ARG A 323 8.77 -14.77 -14.91
N ASP A 324 8.22 -14.86 -13.71
CA ASP A 324 7.78 -13.68 -12.95
C ASP A 324 8.96 -12.82 -12.52
N PHE A 325 10.06 -13.40 -12.03
CA PHE A 325 11.25 -12.63 -11.68
C PHE A 325 11.93 -12.01 -12.89
N ASP A 326 11.97 -12.70 -14.03
CA ASP A 326 12.45 -12.10 -15.29
C ASP A 326 11.62 -10.88 -15.68
N LEU A 327 10.31 -10.93 -15.47
CA LEU A 327 9.44 -9.80 -15.76
C LEU A 327 9.66 -8.66 -14.73
N ALA A 328 9.80 -8.99 -13.45
CA ALA A 328 10.09 -8.00 -12.41
C ALA A 328 11.42 -7.26 -12.69
N VAL A 329 12.46 -7.99 -13.13
CA VAL A 329 13.75 -7.41 -13.53
C VAL A 329 13.57 -6.49 -14.73
N ARG A 330 12.85 -6.92 -15.78
CA ARG A 330 12.57 -6.07 -16.97
C ARG A 330 11.77 -4.82 -16.63
N LEU A 331 10.89 -4.88 -15.65
CA LEU A 331 10.11 -3.73 -15.14
C LEU A 331 10.92 -2.83 -14.19
N GLY A 332 12.21 -3.10 -14.01
CA GLY A 332 13.13 -2.23 -13.30
C GLY A 332 13.04 -2.32 -11.77
N GLU A 333 12.89 -3.52 -11.21
CA GLU A 333 13.01 -3.72 -9.77
C GLU A 333 14.39 -3.21 -9.29
N PRO A 334 14.46 -2.18 -8.41
CA PRO A 334 15.70 -1.43 -8.20
C PRO A 334 16.55 -1.89 -7.01
N MET A 335 16.05 -2.83 -6.19
CA MET A 335 16.70 -3.26 -4.93
C MET A 335 17.49 -4.55 -5.05
N GLY A 336 17.40 -5.24 -6.19
CA GLY A 336 18.05 -6.52 -6.42
C GLY A 336 17.29 -7.74 -5.88
N SER A 337 16.13 -7.56 -5.26
CA SER A 337 15.31 -8.67 -4.74
C SER A 337 14.82 -9.61 -5.84
N ALA A 338 14.45 -9.06 -7.02
CA ALA A 338 14.04 -9.87 -8.16
C ALA A 338 15.22 -10.69 -8.71
N GLN A 339 16.43 -10.11 -8.78
CA GLN A 339 17.63 -10.82 -9.21
C GLN A 339 18.04 -11.91 -8.20
N MET A 340 17.94 -11.62 -6.91
CA MET A 340 18.20 -12.60 -5.84
C MET A 340 17.25 -13.81 -5.98
N ASN A 341 15.95 -13.58 -6.06
CA ASN A 341 14.95 -14.63 -6.18
C ASN A 341 15.02 -15.37 -7.53
N LYS A 342 15.37 -14.67 -8.62
CA LYS A 342 15.70 -15.30 -9.89
C LYS A 342 16.87 -16.27 -9.78
N GLY A 343 17.92 -15.88 -9.04
CA GLY A 343 19.05 -16.76 -8.74
C GLY A 343 18.61 -18.03 -8.00
N VAL A 344 17.72 -17.91 -7.03
CA VAL A 344 17.15 -19.07 -6.31
C VAL A 344 16.36 -19.98 -7.23
N ALA A 345 15.49 -19.43 -8.09
CA ALA A 345 14.74 -20.21 -9.08
C ALA A 345 15.66 -20.98 -10.03
N LEU A 346 16.70 -20.31 -10.54
CA LEU A 346 17.71 -20.91 -11.42
C LEU A 346 18.52 -22.02 -10.69
N GLN A 347 18.83 -21.81 -9.41
CA GLN A 347 19.50 -22.82 -8.56
C GLN A 347 18.62 -24.08 -8.40
N MET A 348 17.31 -23.91 -8.17
CA MET A 348 16.35 -25.04 -8.10
C MET A 348 16.30 -25.80 -9.44
N LEU A 349 16.38 -25.09 -10.56
CA LEU A 349 16.45 -25.66 -11.92
C LEU A 349 17.84 -26.20 -12.28
N ARG A 350 18.82 -26.16 -11.36
CA ARG A 350 20.24 -26.57 -11.54
C ARG A 350 20.97 -25.79 -12.64
N ARG A 351 20.47 -24.58 -13.00
CA ARG A 351 21.09 -23.67 -13.96
C ARG A 351 22.12 -22.79 -13.24
N TYR A 352 23.13 -23.42 -12.63
CA TYR A 352 24.07 -22.79 -11.71
C TYR A 352 24.86 -21.60 -12.29
N PRO A 353 25.39 -21.62 -13.54
CA PRO A 353 26.09 -20.45 -14.09
C PRO A 353 25.19 -19.22 -14.20
N GLU A 354 23.94 -19.41 -14.59
CA GLU A 354 22.96 -18.33 -14.70
C GLU A 354 22.51 -17.82 -13.31
N ALA A 355 22.35 -18.75 -12.34
CA ALA A 355 22.08 -18.40 -10.96
C ALA A 355 23.17 -17.50 -10.36
N LEU A 356 24.45 -17.86 -10.60
CA LEU A 356 25.59 -17.06 -10.14
C LEU A 356 25.57 -15.66 -10.74
N THR A 357 25.25 -15.54 -12.02
CA THR A 357 25.10 -14.24 -12.69
C THR A 357 23.97 -13.40 -12.05
N ALA A 358 22.84 -14.01 -11.74
CA ALA A 358 21.72 -13.34 -11.11
C ALA A 358 22.06 -12.87 -9.67
N PHE A 359 22.72 -13.70 -8.87
CA PHE A 359 23.17 -13.30 -7.53
C PHE A 359 24.18 -12.18 -7.56
N ASN A 360 25.11 -12.19 -8.49
CA ASN A 360 26.09 -11.08 -8.66
C ASN A 360 25.37 -9.78 -9.07
N ALA A 361 24.36 -9.87 -9.94
CA ALA A 361 23.55 -8.72 -10.31
C ALA A 361 22.74 -8.17 -9.12
N ALA A 362 22.22 -9.04 -8.25
CA ALA A 362 21.53 -8.63 -7.02
C ALA A 362 22.46 -7.82 -6.11
N GLU A 363 23.68 -8.32 -5.87
CA GLU A 363 24.67 -7.61 -5.06
C GLU A 363 25.06 -6.25 -5.66
N ALA A 364 25.25 -6.19 -6.97
CA ALA A 364 25.53 -4.95 -7.69
C ALA A 364 24.42 -3.88 -7.57
N LEU A 365 23.15 -4.31 -7.38
CA LEU A 365 22.01 -3.43 -7.09
C LEU A 365 21.94 -3.01 -5.61
N GLY A 366 22.81 -3.55 -4.76
CA GLY A 366 22.87 -3.23 -3.34
C GLY A 366 22.12 -4.21 -2.43
N PHE A 367 21.68 -5.35 -2.93
CA PHE A 367 21.11 -6.40 -2.10
C PHE A 367 22.23 -7.09 -1.31
N THR A 368 22.22 -6.99 0.02
CA THR A 368 23.33 -7.47 0.90
C THR A 368 22.86 -8.30 2.09
N GLU A 369 21.70 -8.93 1.97
CA GLU A 369 21.17 -9.81 3.01
C GLU A 369 21.90 -11.15 3.06
N GLY A 370 21.89 -11.82 4.22
CA GLY A 370 22.58 -13.09 4.43
C GLY A 370 22.13 -14.20 3.48
N GLY A 371 20.85 -14.19 3.06
CA GLY A 371 20.30 -15.13 2.11
C GLY A 371 20.99 -15.11 0.74
N LEU A 372 21.38 -13.93 0.25
CA LEU A 372 22.13 -13.81 -1.00
C LEU A 372 23.43 -14.61 -0.95
N TYR A 373 24.25 -14.34 0.07
CA TYR A 373 25.56 -14.98 0.23
C TYR A 373 25.40 -16.48 0.46
N TYR A 374 24.38 -16.90 1.22
CA TYR A 374 24.09 -18.33 1.42
C TYR A 374 23.77 -19.05 0.11
N HIS A 375 22.84 -18.56 -0.68
CA HIS A 375 22.43 -19.20 -1.94
C HIS A 375 23.53 -19.12 -3.00
N ARG A 376 24.27 -18.00 -3.06
CA ARG A 376 25.40 -17.86 -3.98
C ARG A 376 26.52 -18.81 -3.61
N ALA A 377 26.83 -18.98 -2.33
CA ALA A 377 27.80 -19.96 -1.86
C ALA A 377 27.43 -21.39 -2.27
N GLY A 378 26.18 -21.80 -2.08
CA GLY A 378 25.70 -23.12 -2.53
C GLY A 378 25.82 -23.30 -4.04
N THR A 379 25.54 -22.24 -4.82
CA THR A 379 25.73 -22.25 -6.29
C THR A 379 27.22 -22.38 -6.67
N GLN A 380 28.09 -21.62 -6.01
CA GLN A 380 29.56 -21.70 -6.23
C GLN A 380 30.10 -23.09 -5.85
N ALA A 381 29.61 -23.69 -4.75
CA ALA A 381 29.97 -25.04 -4.35
C ALA A 381 29.55 -26.09 -5.40
N ALA A 382 28.35 -25.97 -5.97
CA ALA A 382 27.90 -26.82 -7.08
C ALA A 382 28.77 -26.67 -8.34
N LEU A 383 29.32 -25.47 -8.58
CA LEU A 383 30.27 -25.17 -9.66
C LEU A 383 31.74 -25.51 -9.30
N ARG A 384 31.98 -26.12 -8.13
CA ARG A 384 33.30 -26.44 -7.58
C ARG A 384 34.21 -25.23 -7.34
N GLN A 385 33.63 -24.04 -7.18
CA GLN A 385 34.34 -22.81 -6.85
C GLN A 385 34.48 -22.69 -5.32
N PHE A 386 35.12 -23.66 -4.67
CA PHE A 386 35.14 -23.82 -3.21
C PHE A 386 35.69 -22.63 -2.42
N PRO A 387 36.78 -21.95 -2.84
CA PRO A 387 37.26 -20.76 -2.12
C PRO A 387 36.24 -19.61 -2.10
N ALA A 388 35.52 -19.40 -3.20
CA ALA A 388 34.47 -18.39 -3.31
C ALA A 388 33.26 -18.78 -2.44
N ALA A 389 32.82 -20.03 -2.50
CA ALA A 389 31.76 -20.57 -1.66
C ALA A 389 32.03 -20.40 -0.18
N PHE A 390 33.26 -20.73 0.26
CA PHE A 390 33.67 -20.55 1.66
C PHE A 390 33.61 -19.09 2.10
N LYS A 391 34.08 -18.16 1.25
CA LYS A 391 34.00 -16.72 1.50
C LYS A 391 32.56 -16.26 1.68
N ASP A 392 31.68 -16.65 0.77
CA ASP A 392 30.27 -16.25 0.80
C ASP A 392 29.53 -16.86 2.01
N TYR A 393 29.74 -18.14 2.36
CA TYR A 393 29.20 -18.70 3.60
C TYR A 393 29.72 -17.95 4.84
N SER A 394 30.99 -17.56 4.85
CA SER A 394 31.54 -16.78 5.96
C SER A 394 30.91 -15.40 6.07
N THR A 395 30.62 -14.77 4.94
CA THR A 395 29.87 -13.49 4.88
C THR A 395 28.43 -13.68 5.36
N ALA A 396 27.77 -14.75 4.94
CA ALA A 396 26.41 -15.07 5.39
C ALA A 396 26.34 -15.23 6.92
N LEU A 397 27.33 -15.86 7.56
CA LEU A 397 27.39 -16.00 9.01
C LEU A 397 27.58 -14.69 9.79
N GLN A 398 28.09 -13.66 9.15
CA GLN A 398 28.24 -12.32 9.75
C GLN A 398 26.95 -11.50 9.71
N LYS A 399 25.96 -11.93 8.93
CA LYS A 399 24.67 -11.25 8.82
C LYS A 399 23.68 -11.76 9.87
N PRO A 400 22.72 -10.93 10.30
CA PRO A 400 21.65 -11.36 11.21
C PRO A 400 20.82 -12.48 10.59
N GLN A 401 20.60 -13.57 11.34
CA GLN A 401 19.77 -14.70 10.91
C GLN A 401 19.35 -15.59 12.08
N ALA A 402 18.32 -16.42 11.86
CA ALA A 402 17.86 -17.38 12.84
C ALA A 402 18.95 -18.44 13.14
N GLU A 403 18.97 -18.94 14.36
CA GLU A 403 20.00 -19.92 14.83
C GLU A 403 19.98 -21.21 14.02
N GLU A 404 18.82 -21.64 13.56
CA GLU A 404 18.70 -22.83 12.71
C GLU A 404 19.35 -22.62 11.33
N VAL A 405 19.16 -21.44 10.74
CA VAL A 405 19.79 -21.06 9.46
C VAL A 405 21.31 -20.94 9.65
N ARG A 406 21.76 -20.34 10.75
CA ARG A 406 23.18 -20.25 11.11
C ARG A 406 23.82 -21.63 11.16
N ARG A 407 23.21 -22.59 11.86
CA ARG A 407 23.70 -23.96 11.93
C ARG A 407 23.79 -24.62 10.56
N ARG A 408 22.78 -24.47 9.72
CA ARG A 408 22.83 -25.00 8.35
C ARG A 408 24.01 -24.44 7.59
N ILE A 409 24.23 -23.12 7.64
CA ILE A 409 25.37 -22.48 6.96
C ILE A 409 26.70 -23.00 7.48
N GLN A 410 26.84 -23.22 8.81
CA GLN A 410 28.08 -23.77 9.39
C GLN A 410 28.34 -25.20 8.85
N VAL A 411 27.33 -26.04 8.73
CA VAL A 411 27.47 -27.39 8.15
C VAL A 411 27.96 -27.29 6.69
N GLU A 412 27.31 -26.49 5.88
CA GLU A 412 27.65 -26.35 4.46
C GLU A 412 29.02 -25.67 4.28
N ARG A 413 29.37 -24.67 5.13
CA ARG A 413 30.70 -24.08 5.13
C ARG A 413 31.79 -25.08 5.46
N ALA A 414 31.60 -25.93 6.48
CA ALA A 414 32.53 -26.96 6.84
C ALA A 414 32.78 -27.98 5.69
N GLN A 415 31.73 -28.30 4.91
CA GLN A 415 31.85 -29.19 3.75
C GLN A 415 32.71 -28.61 2.62
N VAL A 416 32.64 -27.32 2.38
CA VAL A 416 33.45 -26.64 1.33
C VAL A 416 34.81 -26.19 1.85
N ALA A 417 35.02 -26.15 3.16
CA ALA A 417 36.27 -25.68 3.76
C ALA A 417 37.47 -26.59 3.45
N LEU A 418 37.27 -27.91 3.44
CA LEU A 418 38.31 -28.87 3.06
C LEU A 418 38.82 -28.65 1.63
N PRO A 419 37.98 -28.68 0.58
CA PRO A 419 38.46 -28.41 -0.78
C PRO A 419 38.89 -26.95 -0.99
N ALA A 420 38.47 -26.02 -0.13
CA ALA A 420 38.92 -24.63 -0.12
C ALA A 420 40.24 -24.45 0.67
N GLN A 421 40.80 -25.50 1.27
CA GLN A 421 42.04 -25.50 2.10
C GLN A 421 41.91 -24.61 3.35
N GLN A 422 40.72 -24.50 3.92
CA GLN A 422 40.39 -23.70 5.12
C GLN A 422 40.20 -24.64 6.35
N TYR A 423 41.20 -25.39 6.70
CA TYR A 423 41.12 -26.50 7.68
C TYR A 423 40.76 -26.04 9.08
N ASP A 424 41.35 -24.93 9.57
CA ASP A 424 41.05 -24.41 10.91
C ASP A 424 39.60 -24.01 11.08
N ALA A 425 39.02 -23.36 10.03
CA ALA A 425 37.62 -22.99 10.04
C ALA A 425 36.70 -24.21 10.00
N ALA A 426 37.05 -25.23 9.21
CA ALA A 426 36.29 -26.49 9.20
C ALA A 426 36.26 -27.13 10.60
N ILE A 427 37.40 -27.22 11.28
CA ILE A 427 37.52 -27.78 12.63
C ILE A 427 36.71 -26.95 13.63
N ALA A 428 36.76 -25.61 13.54
CA ALA A 428 36.01 -24.72 14.43
C ALA A 428 34.50 -24.91 14.26
N ASP A 429 33.99 -24.95 13.02
CA ASP A 429 32.57 -25.19 12.75
C ASP A 429 32.09 -26.56 13.23
N LEU A 430 32.85 -27.62 12.93
CA LEU A 430 32.50 -28.98 13.35
C LEU A 430 32.50 -29.12 14.87
N LYS A 431 33.46 -28.50 15.59
CA LYS A 431 33.49 -28.46 17.06
C LYS A 431 32.27 -27.71 17.63
N ALA A 432 31.94 -26.57 17.08
CA ALA A 432 30.76 -25.78 17.50
C ALA A 432 29.46 -26.57 17.30
N LEU A 433 29.32 -27.27 16.19
CA LEU A 433 28.19 -28.16 15.92
C LEU A 433 28.12 -29.38 16.84
N LEU A 434 29.27 -29.98 17.15
CA LEU A 434 29.37 -31.13 18.03
C LEU A 434 29.00 -30.79 19.48
N THR A 435 29.28 -29.57 19.96
CA THR A 435 28.82 -29.13 21.29
C THR A 435 27.31 -29.09 21.42
N LEU A 436 26.61 -28.87 20.31
CA LEU A 436 25.12 -28.85 20.24
C LEU A 436 24.54 -30.25 20.00
N GLN A 437 25.29 -31.13 19.35
CA GLN A 437 24.90 -32.50 18.98
C GLN A 437 26.03 -33.50 19.32
N PRO A 438 26.26 -33.80 20.60
CA PRO A 438 27.39 -34.63 21.04
C PRO A 438 27.39 -36.04 20.46
N ASP A 439 26.23 -36.57 20.12
CA ASP A 439 26.07 -37.95 19.62
C ASP A 439 26.03 -38.06 18.09
N ASN A 440 26.34 -36.96 17.38
CA ASN A 440 26.34 -36.97 15.93
C ASN A 440 27.65 -37.54 15.37
N ASP A 441 27.62 -38.84 15.02
CA ASP A 441 28.82 -39.59 14.53
C ASP A 441 29.38 -39.01 13.23
N ARG A 442 28.55 -38.37 12.36
CA ARG A 442 29.07 -37.73 11.15
C ARG A 442 29.96 -36.53 11.45
N LEU A 443 29.64 -35.77 12.51
CA LEU A 443 30.47 -34.65 12.95
C LEU A 443 31.78 -35.17 13.59
N LYS A 444 31.73 -36.27 14.36
CA LYS A 444 32.92 -36.91 14.93
C LYS A 444 33.86 -37.41 13.85
N VAL A 445 33.33 -38.13 12.86
CA VAL A 445 34.14 -38.59 11.71
C VAL A 445 34.74 -37.42 10.94
N GLY A 446 34.00 -36.31 10.76
CA GLY A 446 34.53 -35.10 10.13
C GLY A 446 35.70 -34.45 10.91
N LEU A 447 35.79 -34.67 12.22
CA LEU A 447 36.90 -34.24 13.08
C LEU A 447 38.02 -35.28 13.21
N GLY A 448 37.86 -36.48 12.62
CA GLY A 448 38.84 -37.55 12.76
C GLY A 448 38.78 -38.25 14.13
N MET A 449 37.64 -38.22 14.81
CA MET A 449 37.41 -38.81 16.13
C MET A 449 36.78 -40.19 16.02
#